data_c26da3e3a032047a6b100ac7c08fc457
#
_entry.id   c26da3e3a032047a6b100ac7c08fc457
#
_cell.length_a   1.000
_cell.length_b   1.000
_cell.length_c   1.000
_cell.angle_alpha   90.00
_cell.angle_beta   90.00
_cell.angle_gamma   90.00
#
_symmetry.space_group_name_H-M   'P 1'
#
loop_
_entity.id
_entity.type
_entity.pdbx_description
1 polymer ?
#
loop_
_entity_poly.entity_id
_entity_poly.type
_entity_poly.pdbx_seq_one_letter_code
_entity_poly.pdbx_strand_id
1 'polypeptide(L)'
;MQRSRTFLFATALVLAAVSNSYADSAPLHRTFKVADGGTLKIDADFGEIKVVPGASGSVTVDVKRAGSADEVKAYGVTFDQQSNTVTITGNYDRPSRLFNWSNNLDVEYKVTVPSRFNVELATSGGDITVGDLQGTANVRTSGGELDLGRISGNIVARTSGGDATVAAAGGMLDVKTSGGSITIGDAAQSVDAKTSGGSIDVKRASGDLKLHTSGGSISVDEALGSVQADTSGGSITARMTRQPRGSSRFSTSGGNVTISLASNIAIDLDAKTSGGDVESTIPLTVLGTQAEGSLAGTINGGGPTVTLRASGGNIKIKKL
;
A
#
# COMPACT_ATOMS: atom_id res chain seq x y z
N MET A 1 -29.98 86.79 15.57
CA MET A 1 -28.77 86.00 15.27
C MET A 1 -28.82 84.67 16.02
N GLN A 2 -29.30 83.66 15.34
CA GLN A 2 -29.49 82.32 15.98
C GLN A 2 -28.51 81.34 15.33
N ARG A 3 -27.55 80.82 16.11
CA ARG A 3 -26.52 79.86 15.67
C ARG A 3 -27.11 78.48 15.85
N SER A 4 -27.37 77.81 14.75
CA SER A 4 -27.72 76.37 14.69
C SER A 4 -26.47 75.51 14.98
N ARG A 5 -26.55 74.58 15.96
CA ARG A 5 -25.55 73.57 16.25
C ARG A 5 -26.00 72.25 15.64
N THR A 6 -25.30 71.82 14.61
CA THR A 6 -25.47 70.49 14.01
C THR A 6 -24.68 69.48 14.82
N PHE A 7 -25.40 68.48 15.38
CA PHE A 7 -24.79 67.33 16.03
C PHE A 7 -24.52 66.23 14.96
N LEU A 8 -23.25 65.88 14.75
CA LEU A 8 -22.87 64.71 14.01
C LEU A 8 -22.94 63.49 14.96
N PHE A 9 -23.81 62.51 14.67
CA PHE A 9 -23.76 61.19 15.27
C PHE A 9 -22.78 60.32 14.48
N ALA A 10 -21.64 59.97 15.09
CA ALA A 10 -20.74 58.95 14.58
C ALA A 10 -21.20 57.56 15.02
N THR A 11 -21.75 56.80 14.09
CA THR A 11 -22.12 55.38 14.30
C THR A 11 -20.85 54.53 14.21
N ALA A 12 -20.36 54.07 15.35
CA ALA A 12 -19.25 53.10 15.40
C ALA A 12 -19.79 51.71 15.01
N LEU A 13 -19.35 51.21 13.85
CA LEU A 13 -19.62 49.85 13.41
C LEU A 13 -18.62 48.92 14.13
N VAL A 14 -19.10 48.18 15.13
CA VAL A 14 -18.32 47.14 15.80
C VAL A 14 -18.34 45.91 14.91
N LEU A 15 -17.25 45.69 14.16
CA LEU A 15 -16.97 44.40 13.49
C LEU A 15 -16.61 43.38 14.59
N ALA A 16 -17.53 42.52 14.94
CA ALA A 16 -17.23 41.32 15.73
C ALA A 16 -16.46 40.36 14.85
N ALA A 17 -15.15 40.27 15.02
CA ALA A 17 -14.34 39.20 14.46
C ALA A 17 -14.74 37.91 15.15
N VAL A 18 -15.45 37.01 14.45
CA VAL A 18 -15.68 35.65 14.88
C VAL A 18 -14.33 34.93 14.71
N SER A 19 -13.54 34.88 15.77
CA SER A 19 -12.40 34.01 15.85
C SER A 19 -12.92 32.58 16.01
N ASN A 20 -12.82 31.77 14.96
CA ASN A 20 -12.94 30.32 15.09
C ASN A 20 -11.77 29.84 15.95
N SER A 21 -12.01 29.67 17.24
CA SER A 21 -11.04 29.04 18.14
C SER A 21 -11.03 27.55 17.88
N TYR A 22 -10.02 27.06 17.16
CA TYR A 22 -9.70 25.65 17.18
C TYR A 22 -9.33 25.26 18.62
N ALA A 23 -10.12 24.39 19.23
CA ALA A 23 -9.79 23.83 20.52
C ALA A 23 -8.91 22.59 20.29
N ASP A 24 -7.62 22.72 20.59
CA ASP A 24 -6.75 21.56 20.77
C ASP A 24 -7.10 20.94 22.12
N SER A 25 -7.78 19.77 22.11
CA SER A 25 -8.07 19.07 23.36
C SER A 25 -6.80 18.37 23.86
N ALA A 26 -6.58 18.37 25.19
CA ALA A 26 -5.48 17.66 25.79
C ALA A 26 -5.42 16.21 25.22
N PRO A 27 -4.23 15.74 24.77
CA PRO A 27 -4.08 14.39 24.23
C PRO A 27 -4.56 13.34 25.24
N LEU A 28 -5.28 12.32 24.73
CA LEU A 28 -5.62 11.18 25.55
C LEU A 28 -4.41 10.26 25.66
N HIS A 29 -3.78 10.25 26.81
CA HIS A 29 -2.62 9.38 27.07
C HIS A 29 -3.04 8.15 27.88
N ARG A 30 -2.62 6.94 27.45
CA ARG A 30 -2.83 5.67 28.14
C ARG A 30 -1.60 4.78 28.00
N THR A 31 -1.33 4.00 29.05
CA THR A 31 -0.27 2.98 29.03
C THR A 31 -0.83 1.66 29.53
N PHE A 32 -0.55 0.59 28.80
CA PHE A 32 -0.99 -0.76 29.08
C PHE A 32 0.22 -1.66 29.31
N LYS A 33 0.19 -2.50 30.33
CA LYS A 33 1.23 -3.51 30.54
C LYS A 33 0.92 -4.72 29.66
N VAL A 34 1.87 -5.11 28.83
CA VAL A 34 1.75 -6.24 27.91
C VAL A 34 3.04 -7.06 27.92
N ALA A 35 2.95 -8.28 27.42
CA ALA A 35 4.12 -9.11 27.12
C ALA A 35 4.42 -9.06 25.62
N ASP A 36 5.61 -9.48 25.22
CA ASP A 36 5.97 -9.69 23.82
C ASP A 36 5.00 -10.67 23.13
N GLY A 37 4.74 -10.49 21.85
CA GLY A 37 3.84 -11.34 21.07
C GLY A 37 2.36 -11.02 21.22
N GLY A 38 2.01 -9.94 21.90
CA GLY A 38 0.64 -9.45 22.00
C GLY A 38 0.12 -8.84 20.70
N THR A 39 -1.08 -8.24 20.77
CA THR A 39 -1.76 -7.64 19.61
C THR A 39 -2.29 -6.25 19.95
N LEU A 40 -2.02 -5.29 19.09
CA LEU A 40 -2.69 -3.99 19.06
C LEU A 40 -3.83 -4.05 18.04
N LYS A 41 -5.03 -3.69 18.46
CA LYS A 41 -6.19 -3.49 17.58
C LYS A 41 -6.61 -2.04 17.62
N ILE A 42 -6.73 -1.39 16.47
CA ILE A 42 -7.32 -0.07 16.33
C ILE A 42 -8.42 -0.15 15.28
N ASP A 43 -9.62 0.25 15.66
CA ASP A 43 -10.77 0.40 14.77
C ASP A 43 -11.31 1.82 14.94
N ALA A 44 -11.05 2.66 13.95
CA ALA A 44 -11.38 4.07 13.98
C ALA A 44 -12.23 4.47 12.77
N ASP A 45 -13.30 5.25 13.00
CA ASP A 45 -14.11 5.81 11.91
C ASP A 45 -13.25 6.66 10.97
N PHE A 46 -12.27 7.40 11.50
CA PHE A 46 -11.26 8.14 10.73
C PHE A 46 -10.08 8.54 11.63
N GLY A 47 -8.99 9.00 11.01
CA GLY A 47 -7.78 9.48 11.66
C GLY A 47 -6.53 8.77 11.16
N GLU A 48 -5.40 9.47 11.29
CA GLU A 48 -4.09 8.91 11.00
C GLU A 48 -3.68 7.94 12.13
N ILE A 49 -3.14 6.77 11.75
CA ILE A 49 -2.65 5.77 12.71
C ILE A 49 -1.15 5.58 12.50
N LYS A 50 -0.36 5.89 13.52
CA LYS A 50 1.10 5.72 13.53
C LYS A 50 1.52 4.77 14.64
N VAL A 51 2.01 3.58 14.26
CA VAL A 51 2.53 2.59 15.18
C VAL A 51 4.06 2.55 15.08
N VAL A 52 4.74 2.74 16.19
CA VAL A 52 6.20 2.72 16.25
C VAL A 52 6.69 1.64 17.23
N PRO A 53 7.77 0.92 16.92
CA PRO A 53 8.36 -0.01 17.86
C PRO A 53 9.02 0.73 19.03
N GLY A 54 8.90 0.16 20.21
CA GLY A 54 9.45 0.68 21.45
C GLY A 54 9.98 -0.42 22.36
N ALA A 55 10.13 -0.09 23.63
CA ALA A 55 10.60 -1.02 24.65
C ALA A 55 9.55 -2.12 24.92
N SER A 56 10.02 -3.30 25.33
CA SER A 56 9.17 -4.40 25.79
C SER A 56 8.38 -4.04 27.04
N GLY A 57 7.26 -4.69 27.24
CA GLY A 57 6.48 -4.64 28.48
C GLY A 57 5.35 -3.62 28.52
N SER A 58 5.22 -2.75 27.52
CA SER A 58 4.13 -1.78 27.49
C SER A 58 3.68 -1.37 26.09
N VAL A 59 2.41 -1.04 25.96
CA VAL A 59 1.82 -0.29 24.85
C VAL A 59 1.47 1.11 25.38
N THR A 60 2.00 2.14 24.73
CA THR A 60 1.68 3.53 25.06
C THR A 60 0.91 4.15 23.91
N VAL A 61 -0.21 4.78 24.24
CA VAL A 61 -1.15 5.35 23.27
C VAL A 61 -1.31 6.84 23.54
N ASP A 62 -1.11 7.64 22.53
CA ASP A 62 -1.41 9.07 22.52
C ASP A 62 -2.42 9.34 21.41
N VAL A 63 -3.59 9.86 21.74
CA VAL A 63 -4.60 10.26 20.76
C VAL A 63 -4.82 11.77 20.84
N LYS A 64 -4.50 12.46 19.74
CA LYS A 64 -4.77 13.88 19.57
C LYS A 64 -6.05 14.06 18.77
N ARG A 65 -6.85 15.06 19.14
CA ARG A 65 -8.06 15.46 18.44
C ARG A 65 -8.06 16.98 18.35
N ALA A 66 -7.99 17.52 17.15
CA ALA A 66 -7.99 18.95 16.88
C ALA A 66 -9.20 19.31 15.99
N GLY A 67 -9.99 20.28 16.41
CA GLY A 67 -11.19 20.70 15.71
C GLY A 67 -12.04 21.65 16.55
N SER A 68 -13.30 21.85 16.18
CA SER A 68 -14.23 22.59 17.03
C SER A 68 -14.54 21.80 18.30
N ALA A 69 -14.90 22.50 19.40
CA ALA A 69 -15.22 21.86 20.67
C ALA A 69 -16.35 20.80 20.54
N ASP A 70 -17.32 21.05 19.67
CA ASP A 70 -18.42 20.13 19.41
C ASP A 70 -18.00 18.90 18.63
N GLU A 71 -17.08 19.04 17.68
CA GLU A 71 -16.52 17.91 16.91
C GLU A 71 -15.64 17.03 17.78
N VAL A 72 -14.75 17.64 18.57
CA VAL A 72 -13.91 16.91 19.53
C VAL A 72 -14.76 16.16 20.56
N LYS A 73 -15.87 16.75 21.04
CA LYS A 73 -16.78 16.10 21.98
C LYS A 73 -17.57 14.96 21.33
N ALA A 74 -17.90 15.07 20.06
CA ALA A 74 -18.65 14.06 19.31
C ALA A 74 -17.78 12.85 18.92
N TYR A 75 -16.45 12.95 18.98
CA TYR A 75 -15.56 11.85 18.69
C TYR A 75 -15.10 11.15 19.96
N GLY A 76 -15.73 10.01 20.25
CA GLY A 76 -15.40 9.16 21.38
C GLY A 76 -14.24 8.22 21.09
N VAL A 77 -13.31 8.08 22.04
CA VAL A 77 -12.24 7.08 21.99
C VAL A 77 -12.33 6.21 23.22
N THR A 78 -12.44 4.91 23.01
CA THR A 78 -12.46 3.89 24.06
C THR A 78 -11.23 3.02 24.02
N PHE A 79 -10.83 2.55 25.18
CA PHE A 79 -9.65 1.71 25.37
C PHE A 79 -10.05 0.48 26.16
N ASP A 80 -9.69 -0.68 25.69
CA ASP A 80 -9.89 -1.96 26.37
C ASP A 80 -8.61 -2.78 26.35
N GLN A 81 -8.40 -3.57 27.38
CA GLN A 81 -7.31 -4.55 27.42
C GLN A 81 -7.84 -5.91 27.87
N GLN A 82 -7.71 -6.89 27.00
CA GLN A 82 -8.00 -8.30 27.32
C GLN A 82 -6.74 -9.14 27.17
N SER A 83 -6.24 -9.63 28.31
CA SER A 83 -4.97 -10.36 28.35
C SER A 83 -3.82 -9.56 27.70
N ASN A 84 -3.25 -10.04 26.59
CA ASN A 84 -2.14 -9.43 25.86
C ASN A 84 -2.61 -8.67 24.59
N THR A 85 -3.90 -8.36 24.49
CA THR A 85 -4.49 -7.60 23.40
C THR A 85 -4.96 -6.24 23.93
N VAL A 86 -4.49 -5.17 23.32
CA VAL A 86 -4.96 -3.78 23.55
C VAL A 86 -5.84 -3.39 22.39
N THR A 87 -7.08 -2.97 22.67
CA THR A 87 -8.06 -2.52 21.67
C THR A 87 -8.36 -1.04 21.87
N ILE A 88 -8.31 -0.29 20.80
CA ILE A 88 -8.66 1.13 20.73
C ILE A 88 -9.77 1.27 19.71
N THR A 89 -10.88 1.91 20.10
CA THR A 89 -12.00 2.17 19.20
C THR A 89 -12.27 3.66 19.16
N GLY A 90 -12.32 4.22 17.96
CA GLY A 90 -12.61 5.63 17.72
C GLY A 90 -13.89 5.80 16.94
N ASN A 91 -14.95 6.30 17.58
CA ASN A 91 -16.26 6.42 16.96
C ASN A 91 -16.75 7.88 16.96
N TYR A 92 -17.36 8.27 15.86
CA TYR A 92 -17.98 9.58 15.71
C TYR A 92 -19.48 9.50 15.99
N ASP A 93 -19.90 9.94 17.17
CA ASP A 93 -21.29 9.90 17.60
C ASP A 93 -22.06 11.15 17.09
N ARG A 94 -22.39 11.15 15.80
CA ARG A 94 -23.37 12.07 15.22
C ARG A 94 -24.41 11.31 14.42
N PRO A 95 -25.70 11.55 14.69
CA PRO A 95 -26.77 11.05 13.82
C PRO A 95 -26.56 11.63 12.41
N SER A 96 -26.61 10.75 11.42
CA SER A 96 -26.43 11.05 9.99
C SER A 96 -27.28 12.25 9.57
N ARG A 97 -26.72 13.45 9.57
CA ARG A 97 -27.24 14.56 8.76
C ARG A 97 -26.54 14.46 7.42
N LEU A 98 -27.31 14.07 6.44
CA LEU A 98 -27.00 14.06 5.04
C LEU A 98 -26.14 15.28 4.64
N PHE A 99 -24.94 15.05 4.11
CA PHE A 99 -24.14 16.00 3.35
C PHE A 99 -23.59 17.24 4.07
N ASN A 100 -22.74 17.08 5.09
CA ASN A 100 -21.78 18.13 5.42
C ASN A 100 -20.36 17.53 5.45
N TRP A 101 -19.67 17.61 4.34
CA TRP A 101 -18.32 17.06 4.09
C TRP A 101 -17.17 17.93 4.66
N SER A 102 -17.49 18.92 5.48
CA SER A 102 -16.48 19.71 6.16
C SER A 102 -16.35 19.30 7.63
N ASN A 103 -15.91 18.08 7.89
CA ASN A 103 -15.38 17.75 9.20
C ASN A 103 -13.97 18.32 9.29
N ASN A 104 -13.80 19.39 10.06
CA ASN A 104 -12.49 19.97 10.37
C ASN A 104 -11.84 19.27 11.60
N LEU A 105 -12.33 18.08 11.96
CA LEU A 105 -11.75 17.30 13.04
C LEU A 105 -10.57 16.49 12.51
N ASP A 106 -9.40 16.75 13.04
CA ASP A 106 -8.19 16.00 12.81
C ASP A 106 -7.94 15.05 14.00
N VAL A 107 -7.70 13.78 13.71
CA VAL A 107 -7.44 12.74 14.73
C VAL A 107 -6.16 12.01 14.40
N GLU A 108 -5.23 11.98 15.34
CA GLU A 108 -3.97 11.25 15.24
C GLU A 108 -3.86 10.23 16.37
N TYR A 109 -3.68 8.96 16.00
CA TYR A 109 -3.35 7.87 16.91
C TYR A 109 -1.85 7.57 16.82
N LYS A 110 -1.07 7.95 17.82
CA LYS A 110 0.33 7.60 17.93
C LYS A 110 0.48 6.52 19.00
N VAL A 111 0.90 5.32 18.57
CA VAL A 111 1.00 4.17 19.46
C VAL A 111 2.40 3.59 19.43
N THR A 112 2.98 3.44 20.61
CA THR A 112 4.26 2.74 20.78
C THR A 112 3.98 1.34 21.30
N VAL A 113 4.47 0.31 20.60
CA VAL A 113 4.28 -1.10 20.95
C VAL A 113 5.63 -1.80 21.13
N PRO A 114 5.71 -2.93 21.84
CA PRO A 114 6.92 -3.77 21.82
C PRO A 114 7.34 -4.12 20.39
N SER A 115 8.63 -4.23 20.12
CA SER A 115 9.12 -4.61 18.78
C SER A 115 8.61 -5.98 18.33
N ARG A 116 8.30 -6.88 19.27
CA ARG A 116 7.65 -8.17 19.02
C ARG A 116 6.16 -8.08 19.31
N PHE A 117 5.39 -7.58 18.34
CA PHE A 117 3.95 -7.36 18.50
C PHE A 117 3.22 -7.54 17.18
N ASN A 118 1.93 -7.90 17.23
CA ASN A 118 1.06 -7.96 16.06
C ASN A 118 0.19 -6.69 15.99
N VAL A 119 -0.22 -6.31 14.78
CA VAL A 119 -1.10 -5.16 14.61
C VAL A 119 -2.28 -5.49 13.70
N GLU A 120 -3.48 -5.07 14.13
CA GLU A 120 -4.72 -5.08 13.36
C GLU A 120 -5.28 -3.66 13.37
N LEU A 121 -5.12 -2.94 12.28
CA LEU A 121 -5.44 -1.50 12.21
C LEU A 121 -6.46 -1.23 11.11
N ALA A 122 -7.50 -0.50 11.45
CA ALA A 122 -8.52 -0.08 10.50
C ALA A 122 -8.87 1.40 10.71
N THR A 123 -8.96 2.14 9.60
CA THR A 123 -9.50 3.49 9.56
C THR A 123 -10.22 3.70 8.23
N SER A 124 -11.15 4.67 8.15
CA SER A 124 -11.83 4.94 6.88
C SER A 124 -11.13 6.00 6.04
N GLY A 125 -10.34 6.89 6.63
CA GLY A 125 -9.86 8.03 5.86
C GLY A 125 -8.44 8.52 6.13
N GLY A 126 -7.75 8.01 7.15
CA GLY A 126 -6.37 8.42 7.48
C GLY A 126 -5.31 7.48 6.94
N ASP A 127 -4.10 7.95 6.94
CA ASP A 127 -2.92 7.16 6.62
C ASP A 127 -2.59 6.18 7.75
N ILE A 128 -1.99 5.04 7.40
CA ILE A 128 -1.50 4.08 8.38
C ILE A 128 -0.01 3.88 8.18
N THR A 129 0.76 4.27 9.18
CA THR A 129 2.21 4.04 9.23
C THR A 129 2.53 3.01 10.31
N VAL A 130 3.25 1.96 9.95
CA VAL A 130 3.74 0.94 10.89
C VAL A 130 5.25 0.80 10.76
N GLY A 131 5.98 1.03 11.82
CA GLY A 131 7.42 0.82 11.87
C GLY A 131 7.82 -0.66 11.84
N ASP A 132 9.10 -0.95 12.00
CA ASP A 132 9.64 -2.32 11.95
C ASP A 132 9.10 -3.20 13.10
N LEU A 133 8.47 -4.34 12.79
CA LEU A 133 7.88 -5.23 13.79
C LEU A 133 8.26 -6.70 13.57
N GLN A 134 8.50 -7.40 14.67
CA GLN A 134 8.61 -8.87 14.72
C GLN A 134 7.22 -9.46 15.02
N GLY A 135 6.34 -9.48 14.03
CA GLY A 135 4.95 -9.94 14.18
C GLY A 135 4.24 -9.92 12.84
N THR A 136 2.92 -9.92 12.87
CA THR A 136 2.04 -9.82 11.71
C THR A 136 1.40 -8.43 11.63
N ALA A 137 1.06 -8.00 10.41
CA ALA A 137 0.33 -6.76 10.20
C ALA A 137 -0.91 -7.00 9.32
N ASN A 138 -2.08 -6.61 9.83
CA ASN A 138 -3.32 -6.54 9.07
C ASN A 138 -3.81 -5.09 9.12
N VAL A 139 -3.66 -4.36 8.03
CA VAL A 139 -3.93 -2.93 7.98
C VAL A 139 -4.92 -2.58 6.88
N ARG A 140 -5.87 -1.70 7.17
CA ARG A 140 -6.92 -1.30 6.24
C ARG A 140 -7.24 0.18 6.39
N THR A 141 -7.26 0.87 5.26
CA THR A 141 -7.85 2.21 5.16
C THR A 141 -8.70 2.29 3.90
N SER A 142 -9.56 3.29 3.76
CA SER A 142 -10.29 3.49 2.50
C SER A 142 -9.67 4.59 1.66
N GLY A 143 -9.22 5.67 2.25
CA GLY A 143 -8.69 6.82 1.52
C GLY A 143 -7.19 7.03 1.63
N GLY A 144 -6.60 6.66 2.76
CA GLY A 144 -5.22 6.97 3.11
C GLY A 144 -4.17 6.07 2.47
N GLU A 145 -2.93 6.47 2.64
CA GLU A 145 -1.73 5.71 2.26
C GLU A 145 -1.38 4.67 3.33
N LEU A 146 -0.72 3.61 2.91
CA LEU A 146 -0.16 2.58 3.78
C LEU A 146 1.36 2.58 3.67
N ASP A 147 2.05 2.86 4.77
CA ASP A 147 3.52 2.80 4.86
C ASP A 147 3.93 1.80 5.94
N LEU A 148 4.43 0.64 5.50
CA LEU A 148 4.81 -0.46 6.36
C LEU A 148 6.33 -0.68 6.30
N GLY A 149 6.97 -0.62 7.44
CA GLY A 149 8.38 -0.94 7.63
C GLY A 149 8.71 -2.42 7.37
N ARG A 150 9.71 -2.94 8.05
CA ARG A 150 10.09 -4.36 7.99
C ARG A 150 9.24 -5.18 8.95
N ILE A 151 8.37 -6.02 8.42
CA ILE A 151 7.49 -6.90 9.20
C ILE A 151 7.94 -8.35 9.03
N SER A 152 8.27 -9.02 10.12
CA SER A 152 8.83 -10.38 10.05
C SER A 152 7.80 -11.46 9.71
N GLY A 153 6.53 -11.23 9.99
CA GLY A 153 5.42 -12.16 9.73
C GLY A 153 4.65 -11.83 8.45
N ASN A 154 3.42 -12.35 8.39
CA ASN A 154 2.52 -12.11 7.27
C ASN A 154 1.98 -10.68 7.29
N ILE A 155 1.78 -10.12 6.10
CA ILE A 155 1.18 -8.81 5.91
C ILE A 155 -0.08 -8.94 5.06
N VAL A 156 -1.16 -8.32 5.53
CA VAL A 156 -2.38 -8.05 4.76
C VAL A 156 -2.60 -6.55 4.76
N ALA A 157 -2.46 -5.90 3.61
CA ALA A 157 -2.59 -4.45 3.48
C ALA A 157 -3.66 -4.10 2.43
N ARG A 158 -4.62 -3.24 2.81
CA ARG A 158 -5.75 -2.85 1.96
C ARG A 158 -5.98 -1.34 2.05
N THR A 159 -6.00 -0.70 0.89
CA THR A 159 -6.54 0.65 0.76
C THR A 159 -7.42 0.74 -0.49
N SER A 160 -8.20 1.77 -0.67
CA SER A 160 -8.94 1.97 -1.92
C SER A 160 -8.36 3.13 -2.73
N GLY A 161 -7.94 4.20 -2.08
CA GLY A 161 -7.46 5.41 -2.76
C GLY A 161 -5.95 5.58 -2.78
N GLY A 162 -5.29 5.36 -1.64
CA GLY A 162 -3.88 5.66 -1.42
C GLY A 162 -2.90 4.64 -2.00
N ASP A 163 -1.65 5.00 -1.97
CA ASP A 163 -0.53 4.13 -2.28
C ASP A 163 -0.26 3.15 -1.13
N ALA A 164 0.40 2.04 -1.44
CA ALA A 164 0.81 1.06 -0.44
C ALA A 164 2.31 0.75 -0.59
N THR A 165 3.08 1.08 0.44
CA THR A 165 4.52 0.83 0.50
C THR A 165 4.82 -0.20 1.60
N VAL A 166 5.60 -1.22 1.27
CA VAL A 166 6.09 -2.23 2.21
C VAL A 166 7.60 -2.33 2.07
N ALA A 167 8.34 -1.94 3.09
CA ALA A 167 9.80 -1.98 3.05
C ALA A 167 10.34 -3.41 3.01
N ALA A 168 9.81 -4.32 3.85
CA ALA A 168 10.11 -5.75 3.76
C ALA A 168 9.04 -6.62 4.43
N ALA A 169 8.81 -7.81 3.85
CA ALA A 169 7.94 -8.84 4.39
C ALA A 169 8.69 -10.16 4.60
N GLY A 170 8.74 -10.65 5.83
CA GLY A 170 9.33 -11.94 6.16
C GLY A 170 8.38 -13.13 5.91
N GLY A 171 7.08 -12.90 5.99
CA GLY A 171 6.00 -13.85 5.68
C GLY A 171 5.33 -13.58 4.33
N MET A 172 4.17 -14.20 4.13
CA MET A 172 3.35 -13.94 2.94
C MET A 172 2.85 -12.49 2.92
N LEU A 173 2.82 -11.90 1.74
CA LEU A 173 2.41 -10.51 1.52
C LEU A 173 1.20 -10.46 0.58
N ASP A 174 0.07 -9.96 1.07
CA ASP A 174 -1.14 -9.69 0.29
C ASP A 174 -1.46 -8.19 0.37
N VAL A 175 -1.23 -7.46 -0.73
CA VAL A 175 -1.44 -6.00 -0.82
C VAL A 175 -2.42 -5.67 -1.91
N LYS A 176 -3.46 -4.88 -1.58
CA LYS A 176 -4.45 -4.41 -2.56
C LYS A 176 -4.76 -2.93 -2.38
N THR A 177 -4.79 -2.23 -3.49
CA THR A 177 -5.36 -0.88 -3.61
C THR A 177 -6.27 -0.82 -4.85
N SER A 178 -7.03 0.23 -5.03
CA SER A 178 -7.78 0.42 -6.27
C SER A 178 -7.21 1.57 -7.10
N GLY A 179 -6.86 2.67 -6.47
CA GLY A 179 -6.34 3.86 -7.17
C GLY A 179 -4.83 3.97 -7.16
N GLY A 180 -4.20 3.72 -6.05
CA GLY A 180 -2.77 3.95 -5.81
C GLY A 180 -1.82 2.92 -6.41
N SER A 181 -0.54 3.21 -6.32
CA SER A 181 0.56 2.31 -6.67
C SER A 181 0.96 1.42 -5.49
N ILE A 182 1.60 0.30 -5.80
CA ILE A 182 2.13 -0.63 -4.81
C ILE A 182 3.64 -0.70 -4.97
N THR A 183 4.38 -0.40 -3.89
CA THR A 183 5.84 -0.50 -3.84
C THR A 183 6.26 -1.52 -2.79
N ILE A 184 7.01 -2.54 -3.21
CA ILE A 184 7.49 -3.61 -2.34
C ILE A 184 9.01 -3.64 -2.40
N GLY A 185 9.67 -3.51 -1.26
CA GLY A 185 11.10 -3.67 -1.12
C GLY A 185 11.51 -5.14 -1.19
N ASP A 186 11.73 -5.79 -0.05
CA ASP A 186 12.16 -7.18 0.02
C ASP A 186 11.01 -8.10 0.47
N ALA A 187 10.69 -9.14 -0.30
CA ALA A 187 9.72 -10.17 0.07
C ALA A 187 10.39 -11.54 0.17
N ALA A 188 10.38 -12.13 1.37
CA ALA A 188 11.00 -13.44 1.63
C ALA A 188 10.13 -14.62 1.17
N GLN A 189 8.82 -14.44 1.13
CA GLN A 189 7.82 -15.45 0.76
C GLN A 189 7.00 -14.97 -0.46
N SER A 190 5.89 -15.63 -0.73
CA SER A 190 5.00 -15.29 -1.84
C SER A 190 4.34 -13.92 -1.67
N VAL A 191 4.12 -13.26 -2.81
CA VAL A 191 3.46 -11.95 -2.91
C VAL A 191 2.21 -12.06 -3.80
N ASP A 192 1.08 -11.57 -3.32
CA ASP A 192 -0.11 -11.25 -4.12
C ASP A 192 -0.35 -9.74 -4.05
N ALA A 193 0.00 -9.01 -5.11
CA ALA A 193 -0.17 -7.56 -5.18
C ALA A 193 -1.14 -7.18 -6.32
N LYS A 194 -2.15 -6.37 -5.97
CA LYS A 194 -3.18 -5.98 -6.92
C LYS A 194 -3.58 -4.51 -6.79
N THR A 195 -3.57 -3.80 -7.90
CA THR A 195 -4.18 -2.48 -8.05
C THR A 195 -5.05 -2.41 -9.30
N SER A 196 -5.83 -1.35 -9.47
CA SER A 196 -6.54 -1.10 -10.74
C SER A 196 -5.93 0.08 -11.49
N GLY A 197 -5.55 1.14 -10.82
CA GLY A 197 -5.04 2.35 -11.45
C GLY A 197 -3.52 2.47 -11.48
N GLY A 198 -2.86 2.23 -10.37
CA GLY A 198 -1.43 2.45 -10.16
C GLY A 198 -0.51 1.39 -10.73
N SER A 199 0.78 1.63 -10.60
CA SER A 199 1.85 0.68 -10.95
C SER A 199 2.17 -0.26 -9.80
N ILE A 200 2.85 -1.38 -10.10
CA ILE A 200 3.38 -2.30 -9.10
C ILE A 200 4.88 -2.43 -9.29
N ASP A 201 5.64 -2.04 -8.27
CA ASP A 201 7.08 -2.07 -8.25
C ASP A 201 7.58 -3.00 -7.15
N VAL A 202 8.31 -4.06 -7.53
CA VAL A 202 8.90 -5.03 -6.61
C VAL A 202 10.42 -5.00 -6.76
N LYS A 203 11.13 -4.64 -5.72
CA LYS A 203 12.58 -4.59 -5.73
C LYS A 203 13.18 -6.00 -5.72
N ARG A 204 12.75 -6.83 -4.77
CA ARG A 204 13.25 -8.21 -4.64
C ARG A 204 12.19 -9.14 -4.08
N ALA A 205 12.03 -10.32 -4.69
CA ALA A 205 11.16 -11.37 -4.17
C ALA A 205 11.83 -12.74 -4.22
N SER A 206 11.84 -13.43 -3.08
CA SER A 206 12.41 -14.78 -2.97
C SER A 206 11.37 -15.87 -3.24
N GLY A 207 10.10 -15.61 -3.01
CA GLY A 207 8.97 -16.50 -3.31
C GLY A 207 8.32 -16.18 -4.65
N ASP A 208 7.18 -16.83 -4.90
CA ASP A 208 6.41 -16.63 -6.11
C ASP A 208 5.65 -15.31 -6.09
N LEU A 209 5.55 -14.66 -7.24
CA LEU A 209 4.90 -13.38 -7.44
C LEU A 209 3.60 -13.53 -8.23
N LYS A 210 2.52 -12.94 -7.72
CA LYS A 210 1.28 -12.71 -8.44
C LYS A 210 0.96 -11.23 -8.42
N LEU A 211 1.14 -10.58 -9.58
CA LEU A 211 1.06 -9.14 -9.74
C LEU A 211 0.00 -8.80 -10.77
N HIS A 212 -0.94 -7.93 -10.40
CA HIS A 212 -2.02 -7.54 -11.31
C HIS A 212 -2.32 -6.04 -11.18
N THR A 213 -2.33 -5.36 -12.32
CA THR A 213 -2.89 -4.01 -12.45
C THR A 213 -3.73 -3.90 -13.72
N SER A 214 -4.60 -2.89 -13.82
CA SER A 214 -5.31 -2.65 -15.07
C SER A 214 -4.69 -1.47 -15.84
N GLY A 215 -4.28 -0.41 -15.15
CA GLY A 215 -3.77 0.80 -15.80
C GLY A 215 -2.25 0.92 -15.82
N GLY A 216 -1.61 0.65 -14.71
CA GLY A 216 -0.19 0.88 -14.51
C GLY A 216 0.76 -0.16 -15.10
N SER A 217 2.04 0.09 -14.96
CA SER A 217 3.12 -0.83 -15.33
C SER A 217 3.48 -1.75 -14.16
N ILE A 218 4.11 -2.88 -14.47
CA ILE A 218 4.66 -3.80 -13.48
C ILE A 218 6.18 -3.89 -13.66
N SER A 219 6.93 -3.63 -12.57
CA SER A 219 8.38 -3.72 -12.54
C SER A 219 8.83 -4.69 -11.46
N VAL A 220 9.72 -5.61 -11.80
CA VAL A 220 10.36 -6.54 -10.85
C VAL A 220 11.86 -6.52 -11.07
N ASP A 221 12.60 -5.93 -10.14
CA ASP A 221 14.04 -5.79 -10.25
C ASP A 221 14.79 -7.11 -10.00
N GLU A 222 14.30 -7.94 -9.11
CA GLU A 222 14.87 -9.24 -8.82
C GLU A 222 13.82 -10.28 -8.43
N ALA A 223 13.50 -11.21 -9.33
CA ALA A 223 12.64 -12.36 -9.08
C ALA A 223 13.48 -13.64 -8.92
N LEU A 224 13.34 -14.31 -7.78
CA LEU A 224 13.98 -15.58 -7.46
C LEU A 224 13.00 -16.77 -7.55
N GLY A 225 11.72 -16.51 -7.65
CA GLY A 225 10.61 -17.47 -7.83
C GLY A 225 9.94 -17.33 -9.18
N SER A 226 8.80 -18.02 -9.33
CA SER A 226 7.91 -17.90 -10.49
C SER A 226 7.18 -16.57 -10.49
N VAL A 227 6.86 -16.03 -11.66
CA VAL A 227 6.20 -14.72 -11.80
C VAL A 227 4.93 -14.86 -12.63
N GLN A 228 3.81 -14.42 -12.10
CA GLN A 228 2.59 -14.12 -12.83
C GLN A 228 2.35 -12.62 -12.78
N ALA A 229 2.52 -11.94 -13.91
CA ALA A 229 2.37 -10.49 -14.02
C ALA A 229 1.42 -10.15 -15.17
N ASP A 230 0.30 -9.53 -14.83
CA ASP A 230 -0.75 -9.18 -15.79
C ASP A 230 -1.12 -7.69 -15.67
N THR A 231 -1.10 -6.98 -16.79
CA THR A 231 -1.63 -5.61 -16.89
C THR A 231 -2.44 -5.43 -18.17
N SER A 232 -3.33 -4.43 -18.22
CA SER A 232 -4.02 -4.11 -19.48
C SER A 232 -3.37 -2.94 -20.20
N GLY A 233 -2.96 -1.89 -19.49
CA GLY A 233 -2.46 -0.65 -20.11
C GLY A 233 -0.94 -0.54 -20.14
N GLY A 234 -0.28 -0.88 -19.07
CA GLY A 234 1.15 -0.63 -18.86
C GLY A 234 2.09 -1.67 -19.47
N SER A 235 3.38 -1.42 -19.32
CA SER A 235 4.44 -2.36 -19.70
C SER A 235 4.83 -3.25 -18.52
N ILE A 236 5.40 -4.41 -18.82
CA ILE A 236 5.94 -5.33 -17.82
C ILE A 236 7.44 -5.45 -18.02
N THR A 237 8.21 -5.19 -16.97
CA THR A 237 9.64 -5.41 -16.92
C THR A 237 9.98 -6.30 -15.75
N ALA A 238 10.70 -7.41 -16.00
CA ALA A 238 11.10 -8.31 -14.93
C ALA A 238 12.50 -8.86 -15.15
N ARG A 239 13.26 -9.00 -14.05
CA ARG A 239 14.58 -9.62 -14.04
C ARG A 239 14.51 -10.92 -13.23
N MET A 240 14.70 -12.04 -13.90
CA MET A 240 14.73 -13.37 -13.30
C MET A 240 16.20 -13.76 -13.07
N THR A 241 16.62 -13.78 -11.82
CA THR A 241 18.04 -13.98 -11.43
C THR A 241 18.34 -15.40 -11.00
N ARG A 242 17.30 -16.21 -10.81
CA ARG A 242 17.38 -17.62 -10.42
C ARG A 242 16.47 -18.47 -11.31
N GLN A 243 16.82 -19.74 -11.47
CA GLN A 243 15.96 -20.73 -12.11
C GLN A 243 14.58 -20.77 -11.44
N PRO A 244 13.49 -20.47 -12.16
CA PRO A 244 12.15 -20.60 -11.61
C PRO A 244 11.80 -22.07 -11.33
N ARG A 245 11.04 -22.33 -10.27
CA ARG A 245 10.60 -23.68 -9.92
C ARG A 245 9.33 -24.11 -10.64
N GLY A 246 8.59 -23.16 -11.17
CA GLY A 246 7.32 -23.36 -11.88
C GLY A 246 7.20 -22.44 -13.07
N SER A 247 6.11 -22.57 -13.82
CA SER A 247 5.83 -21.75 -14.98
C SER A 247 5.65 -20.28 -14.60
N SER A 248 6.10 -19.39 -15.47
CA SER A 248 5.92 -17.95 -15.34
C SER A 248 5.10 -17.40 -16.50
N ARG A 249 4.31 -16.35 -16.24
CA ARG A 249 3.46 -15.70 -17.25
C ARG A 249 3.56 -14.18 -17.11
N PHE A 250 3.76 -13.52 -18.24
CA PHE A 250 3.75 -12.06 -18.34
C PHE A 250 2.81 -11.66 -19.47
N SER A 251 1.79 -10.87 -19.17
CA SER A 251 0.73 -10.55 -20.13
C SER A 251 0.35 -9.07 -20.04
N THR A 252 0.37 -8.39 -21.19
CA THR A 252 -0.15 -7.02 -21.32
C THR A 252 -1.00 -6.88 -22.59
N SER A 253 -1.98 -5.96 -22.56
CA SER A 253 -2.73 -5.64 -23.78
C SER A 253 -2.13 -4.43 -24.50
N GLY A 254 -1.67 -3.39 -23.79
CA GLY A 254 -1.24 -2.14 -24.42
C GLY A 254 0.26 -1.91 -24.46
N GLY A 255 1.00 -2.42 -23.50
CA GLY A 255 2.42 -2.12 -23.32
C GLY A 255 3.38 -3.16 -23.89
N ASN A 256 4.66 -2.99 -23.58
CA ASN A 256 5.71 -3.92 -23.92
C ASN A 256 5.94 -4.93 -22.79
N VAL A 257 6.46 -6.11 -23.14
CA VAL A 257 6.99 -7.09 -22.17
C VAL A 257 8.49 -7.20 -22.34
N THR A 258 9.25 -6.91 -21.29
CA THR A 258 10.72 -7.10 -21.29
C THR A 258 11.08 -8.01 -20.12
N ILE A 259 11.68 -9.15 -20.42
CA ILE A 259 12.27 -10.01 -19.40
C ILE A 259 13.78 -10.08 -19.57
N SER A 260 14.49 -10.11 -18.45
CA SER A 260 15.94 -10.31 -18.42
C SER A 260 16.23 -11.56 -17.62
N LEU A 261 17.02 -12.47 -18.18
CA LEU A 261 17.32 -13.78 -17.62
C LEU A 261 18.80 -13.90 -17.26
N ALA A 262 19.10 -14.47 -16.10
CA ALA A 262 20.47 -14.87 -15.80
C ALA A 262 20.93 -15.97 -16.78
N SER A 263 22.23 -15.99 -17.07
CA SER A 263 22.81 -16.83 -18.14
C SER A 263 22.63 -18.33 -17.93
N ASN A 264 22.37 -18.78 -16.71
CA ASN A 264 22.18 -20.18 -16.33
C ASN A 264 20.71 -20.62 -16.25
N ILE A 265 19.77 -19.75 -16.58
CA ILE A 265 18.34 -20.09 -16.54
C ILE A 265 17.97 -20.91 -17.76
N ALA A 266 17.35 -22.08 -17.54
CA ALA A 266 16.87 -23.01 -18.55
C ALA A 266 15.33 -22.99 -18.56
N ILE A 267 14.71 -22.66 -19.71
CA ILE A 267 13.26 -22.50 -19.84
C ILE A 267 12.75 -22.95 -21.22
N ASP A 268 11.48 -23.29 -21.28
CA ASP A 268 10.70 -23.37 -22.51
C ASP A 268 10.02 -22.01 -22.72
N LEU A 269 10.43 -21.29 -23.75
CA LEU A 269 9.88 -19.97 -24.08
C LEU A 269 8.70 -20.11 -25.04
N ASP A 270 7.60 -19.41 -24.72
CA ASP A 270 6.46 -19.19 -25.60
C ASP A 270 6.08 -17.70 -25.58
N ALA A 271 6.58 -16.96 -26.56
CA ALA A 271 6.36 -15.53 -26.69
C ALA A 271 5.48 -15.23 -27.92
N LYS A 272 4.44 -14.37 -27.74
CA LYS A 272 3.54 -13.97 -28.82
C LYS A 272 3.05 -12.55 -28.62
N THR A 273 3.15 -11.75 -29.67
CA THR A 273 2.49 -10.44 -29.79
C THR A 273 1.61 -10.39 -31.03
N SER A 274 0.61 -9.50 -31.05
CA SER A 274 -0.25 -9.30 -32.22
C SER A 274 0.06 -8.01 -32.97
N GLY A 275 0.66 -7.01 -32.34
CA GLY A 275 0.93 -5.69 -32.95
C GLY A 275 2.35 -5.20 -32.81
N GLY A 276 3.31 -6.08 -32.56
CA GLY A 276 4.72 -5.74 -32.41
C GLY A 276 5.66 -6.90 -32.79
N ASP A 277 6.91 -6.78 -32.38
CA ASP A 277 7.95 -7.74 -32.66
C ASP A 277 8.33 -8.52 -31.40
N VAL A 278 8.83 -9.77 -31.62
CA VAL A 278 9.45 -10.57 -30.56
C VAL A 278 10.95 -10.68 -30.83
N GLU A 279 11.76 -10.14 -29.93
CA GLU A 279 13.21 -10.12 -30.04
C GLU A 279 13.86 -10.88 -28.87
N SER A 280 14.85 -11.71 -29.16
CA SER A 280 15.70 -12.35 -28.14
C SER A 280 17.18 -12.07 -28.39
N THR A 281 17.88 -11.57 -27.39
CA THR A 281 19.35 -11.50 -27.39
C THR A 281 20.00 -12.75 -26.82
N ILE A 282 19.18 -13.69 -26.33
CA ILE A 282 19.64 -14.97 -25.81
C ILE A 282 19.51 -16.02 -26.92
N PRO A 283 20.52 -16.80 -27.20
CA PRO A 283 20.43 -17.95 -28.13
C PRO A 283 19.38 -18.95 -27.64
N LEU A 284 18.51 -19.37 -28.54
CA LEU A 284 17.49 -20.39 -28.26
C LEU A 284 17.44 -21.44 -29.40
N THR A 285 17.06 -22.65 -29.06
CA THR A 285 16.73 -23.67 -30.03
C THR A 285 15.28 -23.52 -30.42
N VAL A 286 15.04 -23.09 -31.64
CA VAL A 286 13.68 -22.85 -32.16
C VAL A 286 12.92 -24.15 -32.34
N LEU A 287 11.63 -24.17 -31.93
CA LEU A 287 10.73 -25.30 -32.11
C LEU A 287 9.72 -24.99 -33.24
N GLY A 288 9.81 -25.76 -34.30
CA GLY A 288 8.87 -25.66 -35.43
C GLY A 288 9.03 -24.38 -36.26
N THR A 289 8.02 -24.07 -37.07
CA THR A 289 7.96 -22.85 -37.89
C THR A 289 7.44 -21.69 -37.05
N GLN A 290 8.14 -20.57 -37.04
CA GLN A 290 7.74 -19.37 -36.33
C GLN A 290 6.78 -18.54 -37.23
N ALA A 291 5.66 -18.10 -36.67
CA ALA A 291 4.81 -17.10 -37.29
C ALA A 291 5.30 -15.68 -36.96
N GLU A 292 4.91 -14.72 -37.77
CA GLU A 292 5.17 -13.31 -37.48
C GLU A 292 4.67 -12.93 -36.06
N GLY A 293 5.43 -12.16 -35.31
CA GLY A 293 5.10 -11.79 -33.94
C GLY A 293 5.13 -12.95 -32.94
N SER A 294 5.73 -14.10 -33.27
CA SER A 294 5.86 -15.21 -32.33
C SER A 294 7.27 -15.76 -32.26
N LEU A 295 7.66 -16.26 -31.09
CA LEU A 295 8.93 -16.94 -30.88
C LEU A 295 8.74 -18.03 -29.82
N ALA A 296 8.88 -19.29 -30.24
CA ALA A 296 8.82 -20.45 -29.37
C ALA A 296 10.10 -21.27 -29.48
N GLY A 297 10.64 -21.71 -28.37
CA GLY A 297 11.89 -22.47 -28.32
C GLY A 297 12.39 -22.75 -26.94
N THR A 298 13.53 -23.45 -26.86
CA THR A 298 14.17 -23.76 -25.58
C THR A 298 15.43 -22.93 -25.38
N ILE A 299 15.63 -22.42 -24.18
CA ILE A 299 16.85 -21.74 -23.72
C ILE A 299 17.56 -22.66 -22.76
N ASN A 300 18.87 -22.89 -22.97
CA ASN A 300 19.74 -23.76 -22.16
C ASN A 300 19.18 -25.19 -21.95
N GLY A 301 18.54 -25.75 -22.99
CA GLY A 301 18.04 -27.13 -22.94
C GLY A 301 16.62 -27.30 -22.44
N GLY A 302 15.90 -26.18 -22.15
CA GLY A 302 14.50 -26.22 -21.74
C GLY A 302 14.29 -26.38 -20.23
N GLY A 303 13.04 -26.20 -19.79
CA GLY A 303 12.68 -26.23 -18.37
C GLY A 303 11.25 -25.71 -18.14
N PRO A 304 10.97 -25.09 -17.00
CA PRO A 304 9.67 -24.49 -16.74
C PRO A 304 9.27 -23.48 -17.82
N THR A 305 8.02 -23.52 -18.23
CA THR A 305 7.52 -22.66 -19.31
C THR A 305 7.46 -21.19 -18.88
N VAL A 306 8.00 -20.31 -19.71
CA VAL A 306 7.83 -18.86 -19.59
C VAL A 306 6.99 -18.37 -20.77
N THR A 307 5.78 -17.94 -20.45
CA THR A 307 4.79 -17.44 -21.42
C THR A 307 4.80 -15.92 -21.43
N LEU A 308 5.04 -15.31 -22.60
CA LEU A 308 5.01 -13.87 -22.80
C LEU A 308 3.91 -13.52 -23.78
N ARG A 309 3.04 -12.58 -23.42
CA ARG A 309 1.92 -12.15 -24.27
C ARG A 309 1.84 -10.62 -24.29
N ALA A 310 1.79 -10.06 -25.48
CA ALA A 310 1.46 -8.65 -25.71
C ALA A 310 0.42 -8.56 -26.83
N SER A 311 -0.51 -7.61 -26.78
CA SER A 311 -1.40 -7.38 -27.90
C SER A 311 -0.93 -6.22 -28.78
N GLY A 312 -0.50 -5.12 -28.18
CA GLY A 312 -0.11 -3.91 -28.90
C GLY A 312 1.38 -3.56 -28.90
N GLY A 313 2.19 -4.24 -28.06
CA GLY A 313 3.59 -3.88 -27.87
C GLY A 313 4.58 -4.97 -28.23
N ASN A 314 5.86 -4.63 -28.09
CA ASN A 314 6.98 -5.54 -28.36
C ASN A 314 7.28 -6.43 -27.16
N ILE A 315 7.83 -7.61 -27.47
CA ILE A 315 8.36 -8.54 -26.47
C ILE A 315 9.87 -8.62 -26.62
N LYS A 316 10.61 -8.38 -25.52
CA LYS A 316 12.07 -8.43 -25.51
C LYS A 316 12.57 -9.39 -24.45
N ILE A 317 13.41 -10.35 -24.87
CA ILE A 317 14.09 -11.29 -24.00
C ILE A 317 15.58 -10.95 -24.01
N LYS A 318 16.13 -10.59 -22.85
CA LYS A 318 17.50 -10.11 -22.71
C LYS A 318 18.31 -11.00 -21.76
N LYS A 319 19.61 -11.02 -21.98
CA LYS A 319 20.54 -11.51 -20.97
C LYS A 319 20.77 -10.45 -19.89
N LEU A 320 20.85 -10.86 -18.62
CA LEU A 320 21.26 -10.01 -17.49
C LEU A 320 22.72 -9.64 -17.58
#